data_ca6134dccc5aac438ed0559761a4a95b
#
_entry.id   ca6134dccc5aac438ed0559761a4a95b
#
_cell.length_a   1.000
_cell.length_b   1.000
_cell.length_c   1.000
_cell.angle_alpha   90.00
_cell.angle_beta   90.00
_cell.angle_gamma   90.00
#
_symmetry.space_group_name_H-M   'P 1'
#
loop_
_entity.id
_entity.type
_entity.pdbx_description
1 polymer ?
#
loop_
_entity_poly.entity_id
_entity_poly.type
_entity_poly.pdbx_seq_one_letter_code
_entity_poly.pdbx_strand_id
1 'polypeptide(L)'
;MLAAELSPPLQRSRRIEALVAGYATSDGAGVRLTRLLTQKLQRRLDPFLMLDAFGSDDAEDYIAGFPDHPHRGFETITYMLDGRMRHRDSAGHEGVLGPGGVQWMTAGRGVIHSEIPEQTAGRMEGFQLWLNLPAADKMCVPWYRDFAAAELPAYRTAAGAAVTVIAGTSRDVQ
;
A
#
# COMPACT_ATOMS: atom_id res chain seq x y z
N MET A 1 14.88 -2.26 -31.73
CA MET A 1 14.13 -1.12 -31.17
C MET A 1 12.67 -1.35 -31.52
N LEU A 2 11.89 -1.91 -30.59
CA LEU A 2 10.43 -2.00 -30.71
C LEU A 2 9.87 -0.63 -30.36
N ALA A 3 9.21 0.02 -31.31
CA ALA A 3 8.46 1.24 -31.05
C ALA A 3 7.35 0.92 -30.05
N ALA A 4 7.34 1.61 -28.91
CA ALA A 4 6.22 1.56 -27.99
C ALA A 4 4.99 2.07 -28.76
N GLU A 5 4.02 1.21 -29.00
CA GLU A 5 2.72 1.62 -29.52
C GLU A 5 2.09 2.54 -28.45
N LEU A 6 2.02 3.82 -28.75
CA LEU A 6 1.29 4.78 -27.94
C LEU A 6 -0.18 4.36 -27.94
N SER A 7 -0.70 4.04 -26.77
CA SER A 7 -2.12 3.76 -26.62
C SER A 7 -2.93 4.92 -27.20
N PRO A 8 -4.02 4.66 -27.95
CA PRO A 8 -4.81 5.73 -28.54
C PRO A 8 -5.33 6.69 -27.47
N PRO A 9 -5.44 7.98 -27.75
CA PRO A 9 -5.91 8.97 -26.78
C PRO A 9 -7.31 8.58 -26.28
N LEU A 10 -7.52 8.71 -24.99
CA LEU A 10 -8.81 8.41 -24.36
C LEU A 10 -9.90 9.30 -24.98
N GLN A 11 -10.81 8.69 -25.73
CA GLN A 11 -11.92 9.40 -26.41
C GLN A 11 -13.07 9.75 -25.46
N ARG A 12 -13.12 9.16 -24.26
CA ARG A 12 -14.16 9.38 -23.25
C ARG A 12 -13.58 9.28 -21.84
N SER A 13 -13.90 10.26 -20.99
CA SER A 13 -13.65 10.16 -19.55
C SER A 13 -14.47 9.02 -18.96
N ARG A 14 -13.88 8.24 -18.03
CA ARG A 14 -14.62 7.26 -17.25
C ARG A 14 -15.59 7.98 -16.33
N ARG A 15 -16.75 7.37 -16.11
CA ARG A 15 -17.73 7.85 -15.13
C ARG A 15 -17.47 7.16 -13.80
N ILE A 16 -17.77 7.86 -12.70
CA ILE A 16 -17.86 7.23 -11.38
C ILE A 16 -19.07 6.31 -11.42
N GLU A 17 -18.86 5.03 -11.17
CA GLU A 17 -19.93 4.03 -11.15
C GLU A 17 -20.51 3.87 -9.74
N ALA A 18 -19.64 3.89 -8.73
CA ALA A 18 -20.04 3.79 -7.34
C ALA A 18 -19.10 4.64 -6.47
N LEU A 19 -19.66 5.24 -5.45
CA LEU A 19 -18.94 5.86 -4.36
C LEU A 19 -19.03 4.93 -3.15
N VAL A 20 -17.89 4.48 -2.65
CA VAL A 20 -17.81 3.59 -1.50
C VAL A 20 -17.30 4.39 -0.32
N ALA A 21 -18.14 4.59 0.68
CA ALA A 21 -17.69 5.03 1.99
C ALA A 21 -17.05 3.83 2.71
N GLY A 22 -15.85 4.00 3.24
CA GLY A 22 -15.23 3.00 4.10
C GLY A 22 -16.01 2.83 5.42
N TYR A 23 -15.68 1.80 6.17
CA TYR A 23 -16.21 1.61 7.52
C TYR A 23 -15.07 1.55 8.52
N ALA A 24 -15.31 2.15 9.71
CA ALA A 24 -14.37 2.12 10.80
C ALA A 24 -14.23 0.69 11.35
N THR A 25 -13.00 0.27 11.57
CA THR A 25 -12.66 -1.02 12.17
C THR A 25 -11.31 -0.93 12.88
N SER A 26 -10.82 -2.03 13.40
CA SER A 26 -9.46 -2.15 13.91
C SER A 26 -8.83 -3.44 13.41
N ASP A 27 -7.50 -3.44 13.31
CA ASP A 27 -6.71 -4.61 12.93
C ASP A 27 -5.39 -4.64 13.73
N GLY A 28 -4.58 -5.69 13.55
CA GLY A 28 -3.37 -5.86 14.34
C GLY A 28 -3.67 -5.95 15.85
N ALA A 29 -2.89 -5.26 16.66
CA ALA A 29 -3.09 -5.20 18.12
C ALA A 29 -4.05 -4.06 18.56
N GLY A 30 -4.98 -3.66 17.69
CA GLY A 30 -5.98 -2.65 17.97
C GLY A 30 -5.80 -1.34 17.22
N VAL A 31 -5.00 -1.34 16.15
CA VAL A 31 -4.83 -0.16 15.29
C VAL A 31 -6.17 0.23 14.68
N ARG A 32 -6.62 1.46 14.92
CA ARG A 32 -7.84 2.00 14.33
C ARG A 32 -7.63 2.35 12.87
N LEU A 33 -8.53 1.92 12.02
CA LEU A 33 -8.46 2.17 10.58
C LEU A 33 -9.84 2.25 9.94
N THR A 34 -9.86 2.74 8.71
CA THR A 34 -11.05 2.74 7.85
C THR A 34 -10.80 1.77 6.70
N ARG A 35 -11.59 0.69 6.62
CA ARG A 35 -11.51 -0.25 5.51
C ARG A 35 -12.33 0.24 4.33
N LEU A 36 -11.63 0.57 3.23
CA LEU A 36 -12.21 1.18 2.02
C LEU A 36 -12.63 0.11 1.01
N LEU A 37 -11.80 -0.92 0.82
CA LEU A 37 -12.11 -2.04 -0.06
C LEU A 37 -12.45 -3.27 0.76
N THR A 38 -13.64 -3.83 0.52
CA THR A 38 -14.21 -4.93 1.29
C THR A 38 -14.36 -6.19 0.44
N GLN A 39 -14.59 -7.32 1.10
CA GLN A 39 -14.85 -8.61 0.43
C GLN A 39 -15.95 -8.55 -0.63
N LYS A 40 -16.95 -7.68 -0.47
CA LYS A 40 -18.04 -7.50 -1.45
C LYS A 40 -17.56 -6.99 -2.81
N LEU A 41 -16.43 -6.28 -2.82
CA LEU A 41 -15.86 -5.69 -4.03
C LEU A 41 -14.70 -6.51 -4.60
N GLN A 42 -14.12 -7.46 -3.86
CA GLN A 42 -12.93 -8.21 -4.27
C GLN A 42 -13.09 -8.89 -5.64
N ARG A 43 -14.21 -9.58 -5.91
CA ARG A 43 -14.45 -10.24 -7.21
C ARG A 43 -14.44 -9.27 -8.38
N ARG A 44 -14.92 -8.05 -8.16
CA ARG A 44 -15.01 -7.02 -9.18
C ARG A 44 -13.71 -6.28 -9.39
N LEU A 45 -12.96 -6.12 -8.32
CA LEU A 45 -11.73 -5.32 -8.28
C LEU A 45 -10.47 -6.20 -8.26
N ASP A 46 -10.57 -7.53 -8.50
CA ASP A 46 -9.38 -8.35 -8.62
C ASP A 46 -8.39 -7.69 -9.62
N PRO A 47 -7.13 -7.57 -9.29
CA PRO A 47 -6.40 -8.21 -8.19
C PRO A 47 -6.42 -7.47 -6.83
N PHE A 48 -7.20 -6.42 -6.64
CA PHE A 48 -7.24 -5.66 -5.39
C PHE A 48 -8.07 -6.40 -4.34
N LEU A 49 -7.43 -6.84 -3.25
CA LEU A 49 -8.07 -7.64 -2.18
C LEU A 49 -8.60 -6.78 -1.04
N MET A 50 -7.85 -5.77 -0.65
CA MET A 50 -8.15 -4.92 0.50
C MET A 50 -7.46 -3.56 0.34
N LEU A 51 -8.12 -2.51 0.80
CA LEU A 51 -7.51 -1.19 0.99
C LEU A 51 -7.96 -0.63 2.32
N ASP A 52 -7.01 -0.40 3.20
CA ASP A 52 -7.21 0.22 4.49
C ASP A 52 -6.52 1.59 4.54
N ALA A 53 -7.20 2.55 5.16
CA ALA A 53 -6.64 3.84 5.53
C ALA A 53 -6.53 3.90 7.05
N PHE A 54 -5.35 4.13 7.55
CA PHE A 54 -5.12 4.41 8.97
C PHE A 54 -4.65 5.86 9.14
N GLY A 55 -5.08 6.50 10.23
CA GLY A 55 -4.68 7.87 10.50
C GLY A 55 -5.24 8.36 11.82
N SER A 56 -4.33 8.76 12.73
CA SER A 56 -4.67 9.37 14.01
C SER A 56 -3.54 10.25 14.52
N ASP A 57 -3.90 11.28 15.28
CA ASP A 57 -2.98 12.09 16.07
C ASP A 57 -2.85 11.53 17.50
N ASP A 58 -3.71 10.58 17.87
CA ASP A 58 -3.69 9.89 19.17
C ASP A 58 -2.86 8.59 19.06
N ALA A 59 -1.77 8.53 19.82
CA ALA A 59 -0.89 7.37 19.80
C ALA A 59 -1.59 6.08 20.27
N GLU A 60 -2.58 6.15 21.13
CA GLU A 60 -3.32 4.97 21.61
C GLU A 60 -4.06 4.25 20.47
N ASP A 61 -4.38 4.97 19.38
CA ASP A 61 -5.05 4.42 18.20
C ASP A 61 -4.15 3.56 17.32
N TYR A 62 -2.80 3.70 17.42
CA TYR A 62 -1.88 3.03 16.50
C TYR A 62 -0.65 2.40 17.15
N ILE A 63 -0.25 2.80 18.38
CA ILE A 63 1.06 2.47 18.96
C ILE A 63 1.30 0.97 19.13
N ALA A 64 0.24 0.18 19.29
CA ALA A 64 0.35 -1.27 19.41
C ALA A 64 0.77 -1.95 18.11
N GLY A 65 0.56 -1.27 16.97
CA GLY A 65 0.97 -1.73 15.64
C GLY A 65 0.38 -3.06 15.22
N PHE A 66 1.11 -3.72 14.33
CA PHE A 66 0.78 -5.05 13.83
C PHE A 66 1.90 -6.01 14.24
N PRO A 67 1.78 -6.70 15.39
CA PRO A 67 2.73 -7.71 15.83
C PRO A 67 2.90 -8.85 14.81
N ASP A 68 3.84 -9.75 15.06
CA ASP A 68 4.16 -10.86 14.15
C ASP A 68 2.90 -11.59 13.65
N HIS A 69 2.67 -11.53 12.35
CA HIS A 69 1.54 -12.16 11.67
C HIS A 69 1.94 -12.70 10.29
N PRO A 70 1.27 -13.77 9.79
CA PRO A 70 1.63 -14.41 8.53
C PRO A 70 0.88 -13.84 7.33
N HIS A 71 1.56 -13.80 6.18
CA HIS A 71 0.95 -13.59 4.86
C HIS A 71 1.37 -14.66 3.88
N ARG A 72 0.52 -14.98 2.88
CA ARG A 72 0.81 -15.96 1.84
C ARG A 72 -0.03 -15.73 0.60
N GLY A 73 0.63 -15.77 -0.58
CA GLY A 73 -0.03 -15.81 -1.88
C GLY A 73 -0.59 -14.48 -2.39
N PHE A 74 -0.15 -13.37 -1.81
CA PHE A 74 -0.51 -12.02 -2.22
C PHE A 74 0.62 -11.03 -1.88
N GLU A 75 0.41 -9.77 -2.19
CA GLU A 75 1.34 -8.68 -1.91
C GLU A 75 0.70 -7.66 -0.99
N THR A 76 1.50 -7.02 -0.15
CA THR A 76 1.10 -5.86 0.65
C THR A 76 1.90 -4.64 0.20
N ILE A 77 1.21 -3.52 0.03
CA ILE A 77 1.81 -2.23 -0.29
C ILE A 77 1.40 -1.25 0.80
N THR A 78 2.37 -0.80 1.58
CA THR A 78 2.18 0.22 2.61
C THR A 78 2.69 1.55 2.07
N TYR A 79 1.85 2.58 2.07
CA TYR A 79 2.21 3.94 1.70
C TYR A 79 2.02 4.86 2.90
N MET A 80 3.11 5.39 3.42
CA MET A 80 3.08 6.32 4.56
C MET A 80 2.84 7.74 4.07
N LEU A 81 1.88 8.42 4.66
CA LEU A 81 1.66 9.86 4.48
C LEU A 81 2.36 10.66 5.58
N ASP A 82 2.28 10.17 6.82
CA ASP A 82 2.92 10.76 7.99
C ASP A 82 3.32 9.68 8.99
N GLY A 83 4.29 9.99 9.84
CA GLY A 83 4.79 9.06 10.83
C GLY A 83 5.84 8.08 10.29
N ARG A 84 6.25 7.13 11.13
CA ARG A 84 7.31 6.17 10.85
C ARG A 84 6.89 4.77 11.30
N MET A 85 7.05 3.79 10.42
CA MET A 85 6.72 2.39 10.66
C MET A 85 7.98 1.53 10.52
N ARG A 86 8.32 0.76 11.55
CA ARG A 86 9.35 -0.26 11.49
C ARG A 86 8.75 -1.55 11.00
N HIS A 87 9.34 -2.12 9.99
CA HIS A 87 9.03 -3.43 9.46
C HIS A 87 10.14 -4.42 9.80
N ARG A 88 9.78 -5.67 10.13
CA ARG A 88 10.69 -6.79 10.31
C ARG A 88 10.02 -8.08 9.84
N ASP A 89 10.77 -8.98 9.21
CA ASP A 89 10.27 -10.25 8.72
C ASP A 89 11.04 -11.49 9.19
N SER A 90 10.45 -12.66 8.94
CA SER A 90 11.04 -13.96 9.30
C SER A 90 12.24 -14.37 8.45
N ALA A 91 12.57 -13.64 7.39
CA ALA A 91 13.76 -13.85 6.58
C ALA A 91 14.97 -13.03 7.08
N GLY A 92 14.78 -12.23 8.13
CA GLY A 92 15.81 -11.42 8.76
C GLY A 92 15.97 -10.03 8.16
N HIS A 93 15.01 -9.57 7.41
CA HIS A 93 15.00 -8.21 6.91
C HIS A 93 14.33 -7.28 7.92
N GLU A 94 14.85 -6.07 8.01
CA GLU A 94 14.32 -5.00 8.84
C GLU A 94 14.52 -3.65 8.14
N GLY A 95 13.53 -2.76 8.24
CA GLY A 95 13.57 -1.43 7.68
C GLY A 95 12.64 -0.47 8.40
N VAL A 96 12.79 0.82 8.11
CA VAL A 96 11.92 1.87 8.62
C VAL A 96 11.38 2.68 7.47
N LEU A 97 10.06 2.65 7.32
CA LEU A 97 9.35 3.42 6.34
C LEU A 97 8.94 4.76 6.94
N GLY A 98 9.37 5.86 6.32
CA GLY A 98 9.03 7.23 6.72
C GLY A 98 7.97 7.88 5.82
N PRO A 99 7.64 9.15 6.10
CA PRO A 99 6.63 9.89 5.34
C PRO A 99 6.94 9.95 3.84
N GLY A 100 5.92 9.72 3.02
CA GLY A 100 6.00 9.66 1.55
C GLY A 100 6.64 8.38 1.01
N GLY A 101 7.12 7.49 1.86
CA GLY A 101 7.73 6.22 1.46
C GLY A 101 6.70 5.13 1.18
N VAL A 102 7.13 4.15 0.42
CA VAL A 102 6.35 2.95 0.06
C VAL A 102 7.15 1.70 0.42
N GLN A 103 6.51 0.75 1.06
CA GLN A 103 7.01 -0.61 1.18
C GLN A 103 6.17 -1.54 0.32
N TRP A 104 6.82 -2.30 -0.53
CA TRP A 104 6.20 -3.35 -1.34
C TRP A 104 6.72 -4.71 -0.90
N MET A 105 5.86 -5.55 -0.39
CA MET A 105 6.19 -6.90 0.05
C MET A 105 5.40 -7.92 -0.74
N THR A 106 6.10 -8.86 -1.38
CA THR A 106 5.51 -10.06 -1.97
C THR A 106 5.61 -11.19 -0.96
N ALA A 107 4.47 -11.61 -0.41
CA ALA A 107 4.45 -12.70 0.58
C ALA A 107 4.72 -14.07 -0.05
N GLY A 108 4.35 -14.26 -1.33
CA GLY A 108 4.64 -15.49 -2.07
C GLY A 108 4.26 -16.76 -1.31
N ARG A 109 5.21 -17.69 -1.16
CA ARG A 109 4.99 -18.97 -0.44
C ARG A 109 4.80 -18.84 1.07
N GLY A 110 5.00 -17.64 1.61
CA GLY A 110 4.73 -17.32 3.02
C GLY A 110 5.85 -16.53 3.69
N VAL A 111 5.46 -15.55 4.47
CA VAL A 111 6.33 -14.73 5.31
C VAL A 111 5.58 -14.42 6.61
N ILE A 112 6.30 -14.34 7.72
CA ILE A 112 5.80 -13.77 8.97
C ILE A 112 6.48 -12.42 9.12
N HIS A 113 5.72 -11.37 9.37
CA HIS A 113 6.27 -10.03 9.58
C HIS A 113 5.55 -9.26 10.68
N SER A 114 6.13 -8.16 11.06
CA SER A 114 5.54 -7.18 11.97
C SER A 114 5.74 -5.77 11.43
N GLU A 115 4.78 -4.89 11.74
CA GLU A 115 4.80 -3.48 11.39
C GLU A 115 4.51 -2.69 12.67
N ILE A 116 5.53 -2.08 13.25
CA ILE A 116 5.46 -1.42 14.54
C ILE A 116 5.78 0.07 14.38
N PRO A 117 4.95 0.99 14.89
CA PRO A 117 5.26 2.41 14.90
C PRO A 117 6.60 2.70 15.56
N GLU A 118 7.42 3.56 14.93
CA GLU A 118 8.68 4.06 15.48
C GLU A 118 8.55 5.43 16.15
N GLN A 119 7.37 5.74 16.64
CA GLN A 119 7.07 6.98 17.35
C GLN A 119 6.13 6.69 18.51
N THR A 120 6.21 7.51 19.54
CA THR A 120 5.37 7.42 20.74
C THR A 120 4.32 8.52 20.83
N ALA A 121 4.35 9.45 19.88
CA ALA A 121 3.41 10.56 19.78
C ALA A 121 3.44 11.15 18.37
N GLY A 122 2.48 12.01 18.06
CA GLY A 122 2.35 12.69 16.78
C GLY A 122 1.45 11.93 15.82
N ARG A 123 1.29 12.49 14.62
CA ARG A 123 0.43 11.89 13.58
C ARG A 123 1.07 10.64 13.01
N MET A 124 0.25 9.63 12.81
CA MET A 124 0.55 8.49 11.95
C MET A 124 -0.55 8.35 10.93
N GLU A 125 -0.21 8.33 9.65
CA GLU A 125 -1.19 8.27 8.57
C GLU A 125 -0.62 7.52 7.37
N GLY A 126 -1.45 6.67 6.76
CA GLY A 126 -1.08 5.94 5.57
C GLY A 126 -2.18 5.03 5.04
N PHE A 127 -1.78 4.26 4.04
CA PHE A 127 -2.64 3.26 3.41
C PHE A 127 -1.93 1.92 3.39
N GLN A 128 -2.71 0.86 3.51
CA GLN A 128 -2.26 -0.50 3.20
C GLN A 128 -3.17 -1.11 2.14
N LEU A 129 -2.56 -1.48 1.01
CA LEU A 129 -3.22 -2.15 -0.10
C LEU A 129 -2.77 -3.61 -0.14
N TRP A 130 -3.72 -4.53 -0.30
CA TRP A 130 -3.42 -5.93 -0.58
C TRP A 130 -3.75 -6.23 -2.04
N LEU A 131 -2.76 -6.84 -2.73
CA LEU A 131 -2.81 -7.13 -4.14
C LEU A 131 -2.65 -8.64 -4.36
N ASN A 132 -3.63 -9.26 -5.01
CA ASN A 132 -3.61 -10.70 -5.26
C ASN A 132 -2.51 -11.08 -6.26
N LEU A 133 -1.84 -12.20 -6.01
CA LEU A 133 -0.94 -12.80 -6.99
C LEU A 133 -1.69 -13.77 -7.90
N PRO A 134 -1.31 -13.85 -9.20
CA PRO A 134 -1.77 -14.92 -10.08
C PRO A 134 -1.48 -16.30 -9.47
N ALA A 135 -2.29 -17.30 -9.78
CA ALA A 135 -2.14 -18.65 -9.23
C ALA A 135 -0.72 -19.23 -9.44
N ALA A 136 -0.11 -18.94 -10.60
CA ALA A 136 1.25 -19.39 -10.92
C ALA A 136 2.33 -18.81 -9.98
N ASP A 137 2.11 -17.61 -9.46
CA ASP A 137 3.10 -16.86 -8.69
C ASP A 137 2.86 -16.91 -7.18
N LYS A 138 1.74 -17.50 -6.73
CA LYS A 138 1.39 -17.57 -5.31
C LYS A 138 2.44 -18.27 -4.43
N MET A 139 3.27 -19.11 -5.02
CA MET A 139 4.32 -19.86 -4.33
C MET A 139 5.74 -19.35 -4.64
N CYS A 140 5.88 -18.16 -5.21
CA CYS A 140 7.19 -17.55 -5.44
C CYS A 140 7.94 -17.29 -4.13
N VAL A 141 9.23 -17.02 -4.22
CA VAL A 141 10.04 -16.65 -3.06
C VAL A 141 9.58 -15.29 -2.53
N PRO A 142 9.34 -15.15 -1.23
CA PRO A 142 9.03 -13.85 -0.64
C PRO A 142 10.15 -12.85 -0.89
N TRP A 143 9.78 -11.60 -1.10
CA TRP A 143 10.71 -10.48 -1.14
C TRP A 143 10.01 -9.20 -0.73
N TYR A 144 10.78 -8.15 -0.38
CA TYR A 144 10.24 -6.82 -0.22
C TYR A 144 11.26 -5.76 -0.60
N ARG A 145 10.78 -4.55 -0.81
CA ARG A 145 11.58 -3.37 -1.04
C ARG A 145 10.92 -2.15 -0.41
N ASP A 146 11.73 -1.38 0.28
CA ASP A 146 11.38 -0.04 0.74
C ASP A 146 11.84 0.98 -0.30
N PHE A 147 10.96 1.93 -0.58
CA PHE A 147 11.25 3.09 -1.41
C PHE A 147 11.07 4.33 -0.55
N ALA A 148 12.15 5.08 -0.35
CA ALA A 148 12.03 6.39 0.30
C ALA A 148 11.26 7.37 -0.61
N ALA A 149 10.64 8.38 -0.02
CA ALA A 149 9.88 9.38 -0.78
C ALA A 149 10.67 10.00 -1.94
N ALA A 150 11.97 10.22 -1.76
CA ALA A 150 12.85 10.78 -2.78
C ALA A 150 13.15 9.82 -3.95
N GLU A 151 12.90 8.53 -3.80
CA GLU A 151 13.08 7.53 -4.85
C GLU A 151 11.83 7.39 -5.74
N LEU A 152 10.68 7.90 -5.29
CA LEU A 152 9.42 7.80 -6.00
C LEU A 152 9.26 8.96 -6.98
N PRO A 153 9.13 8.69 -8.29
CA PRO A 153 8.90 9.72 -9.27
C PRO A 153 7.59 10.47 -9.01
N ALA A 154 7.64 11.78 -9.11
CA ALA A 154 6.48 12.62 -8.86
C ALA A 154 6.39 13.81 -9.83
N TYR A 155 5.19 14.29 -10.06
CA TYR A 155 4.95 15.50 -10.86
C TYR A 155 3.73 16.27 -10.36
N ARG A 156 3.57 17.51 -10.86
CA ARG A 156 2.35 18.29 -10.65
C ARG A 156 1.54 18.38 -11.94
N THR A 157 0.24 18.21 -11.80
CA THR A 157 -0.69 18.44 -12.92
C THR A 157 -0.83 19.92 -13.20
N ALA A 158 -1.36 20.29 -14.38
CA ALA A 158 -1.70 21.67 -14.69
C ALA A 158 -2.73 22.28 -13.71
N ALA A 159 -3.56 21.46 -13.09
CA ALA A 159 -4.52 21.87 -12.06
C ALA A 159 -3.89 21.95 -10.65
N GLY A 160 -2.56 21.77 -10.52
CA GLY A 160 -1.83 21.88 -9.25
C GLY A 160 -1.80 20.62 -8.38
N ALA A 161 -2.48 19.53 -8.76
CA ALA A 161 -2.44 18.30 -7.99
C ALA A 161 -1.04 17.67 -8.05
N ALA A 162 -0.53 17.24 -6.89
CA ALA A 162 0.67 16.43 -6.80
C ALA A 162 0.33 14.95 -7.10
N VAL A 163 1.16 14.31 -7.90
CA VAL A 163 1.02 12.90 -8.26
C VAL A 163 2.34 12.20 -7.97
N THR A 164 2.29 11.12 -7.19
CA THR A 164 3.41 10.22 -6.95
C THR A 164 3.14 8.91 -7.69
N VAL A 165 4.12 8.46 -8.48
CA VAL A 165 4.01 7.21 -9.25
C VAL A 165 4.64 6.10 -8.44
N ILE A 166 3.81 5.24 -7.85
CA ILE A 166 4.25 4.09 -7.05
C ILE A 166 4.57 2.90 -7.95
N ALA A 167 3.82 2.73 -9.03
CA ALA A 167 4.04 1.66 -10.01
C ALA A 167 3.52 2.06 -11.38
N GLY A 168 4.16 1.53 -12.43
CA GLY A 168 3.79 1.81 -13.82
C GLY A 168 4.30 3.16 -14.32
N THR A 169 3.65 3.69 -15.34
CA THR A 169 4.05 4.95 -16.00
C THR A 169 2.89 5.93 -16.01
N SER A 170 3.15 7.17 -15.69
CA SER A 170 2.20 8.28 -15.79
C SER A 170 2.88 9.49 -16.40
N ARG A 171 2.40 10.00 -17.54
CA ARG A 171 2.95 11.18 -18.25
C ARG A 171 4.46 11.13 -18.41
N ASP A 172 5.02 10.10 -18.99
CA ASP A 172 6.45 9.90 -19.18
C ASP A 172 7.30 9.80 -17.89
N VAL A 173 6.64 9.75 -16.73
CA VAL A 173 7.24 9.52 -15.41
C VAL A 173 7.00 8.07 -15.02
N GLN A 174 8.08 7.38 -14.66
CA GLN A 174 8.05 5.95 -14.33
C GLN A 174 8.78 5.69 -13.02
#